data_3213f3e9706de9c1f8df06a8d7e35f22
#
_entry.id   3213f3e9706de9c1f8df06a8d7e35f22
#
_cell.length_a   1.000
_cell.length_b   1.000
_cell.length_c   1.000
_cell.angle_alpha   90.00
_cell.angle_beta   90.00
_cell.angle_gamma   90.00
#
_symmetry.space_group_name_H-M   'P 1'
#
loop_
_entity.id
_entity.type
_entity.pdbx_description
1 polymer ?
#
loop_
_entity_poly.entity_id
_entity_poly.type
_entity_poly.pdbx_seq_one_letter_code
_entity_poly.pdbx_strand_id
1 'polypeptide(L)'
;MPFVLFSCRMAYANYFLQKDSSQETIISLMGMLAGSLVVSHISSKMATWAALIFLLSIHLATNYLAVRAVCMRTVNRQRANLVFSDIFDQSSDHNLEITQLLLNESLKRELLPQVDYPSPGKVYLKERVFERDGVLRWKGEILGWCQFVDLQTILKSFSQPDSSTGSHSGSQLAEFTLLLDIYKGLGYILWYDEPQKTFLVVLEEGTEPVAQLSAWMSAVHLAKFGRASEGESLIEAIKRTAVYIEQIQEEVFLHLRQVGWDLETASMETRSGTRIRMKKS
;
A
#
# COMPACT_ATOMS: atom_id res chain seq x y z
N MET A 1 3.51 9.70 -34.65
CA MET A 1 2.64 8.52 -34.67
C MET A 1 2.04 8.14 -33.28
N PRO A 2 1.63 9.08 -32.42
CA PRO A 2 0.98 8.72 -31.13
C PRO A 2 -0.55 8.58 -31.23
N PHE A 3 -1.18 9.12 -32.25
CA PHE A 3 -2.66 9.18 -32.36
C PHE A 3 -3.32 7.81 -32.63
N VAL A 4 -2.65 6.90 -33.32
CA VAL A 4 -3.20 5.58 -33.67
C VAL A 4 -3.25 4.62 -32.47
N LEU A 5 -2.30 4.71 -31.54
CA LEU A 5 -2.27 3.89 -30.31
C LEU A 5 -3.34 4.31 -29.32
N PHE A 6 -3.68 5.60 -29.26
CA PHE A 6 -4.74 6.11 -28.36
C PHE A 6 -6.14 5.69 -28.85
N SER A 7 -6.35 5.70 -30.17
CA SER A 7 -7.62 5.27 -30.78
C SER A 7 -7.86 3.77 -30.59
N CYS A 8 -6.80 2.95 -30.66
CA CYS A 8 -6.91 1.49 -30.47
C CYS A 8 -7.25 1.14 -29.01
N ARG A 9 -6.67 1.84 -28.03
CA ARG A 9 -6.98 1.65 -26.59
C ARG A 9 -8.43 2.02 -26.25
N MET A 10 -8.96 3.10 -26.81
CA MET A 10 -10.36 3.47 -26.62
C MET A 10 -11.33 2.49 -27.28
N ALA A 11 -11.00 1.97 -28.44
CA ALA A 11 -11.82 0.96 -29.12
C ALA A 11 -11.90 -0.34 -28.33
N TYR A 12 -10.78 -0.80 -27.74
CA TYR A 12 -10.75 -1.97 -26.87
C TYR A 12 -11.54 -1.75 -25.58
N ALA A 13 -11.39 -0.61 -24.92
CA ALA A 13 -12.14 -0.30 -23.70
C ALA A 13 -13.66 -0.25 -23.96
N ASN A 14 -14.08 0.37 -25.07
CA ASN A 14 -15.49 0.42 -25.47
C ASN A 14 -16.03 -0.98 -25.83
N TYR A 15 -15.24 -1.84 -26.46
CA TYR A 15 -15.64 -3.21 -26.77
C TYR A 15 -15.86 -4.06 -25.50
N PHE A 16 -15.00 -3.93 -24.49
CA PHE A 16 -15.19 -4.60 -23.20
C PHE A 16 -16.41 -4.08 -22.45
N LEU A 17 -16.60 -2.76 -22.37
CA LEU A 17 -17.77 -2.15 -21.71
C LEU A 17 -19.08 -2.54 -22.40
N GLN A 18 -19.09 -2.64 -23.71
CA GLN A 18 -20.29 -3.03 -24.48
C GLN A 18 -20.60 -4.54 -24.32
N LYS A 19 -19.57 -5.38 -24.20
CA LYS A 19 -19.72 -6.82 -23.97
C LYS A 19 -20.27 -7.11 -22.57
N ASP A 20 -19.78 -6.41 -21.54
CA ASP A 20 -20.24 -6.56 -20.16
C ASP A 20 -21.72 -6.13 -20.02
N SER A 21 -22.10 -5.00 -20.62
CA SER A 21 -23.47 -4.50 -20.59
C SER A 21 -24.47 -5.46 -21.27
N SER A 22 -24.11 -6.09 -22.39
CA SER A 22 -24.99 -7.04 -23.06
C SER A 22 -25.15 -8.35 -22.27
N GLN A 23 -24.09 -8.83 -21.60
CA GLN A 23 -24.15 -10.00 -20.74
C GLN A 23 -25.04 -9.76 -19.51
N GLU A 24 -24.91 -8.59 -18.90
CA GLU A 24 -25.71 -8.18 -17.74
C GLU A 24 -27.22 -8.13 -18.09
N THR A 25 -27.55 -7.61 -19.27
CA THR A 25 -28.94 -7.55 -19.77
C THR A 25 -29.52 -8.96 -19.98
N ILE A 26 -28.75 -9.88 -20.57
CA ILE A 26 -29.21 -11.27 -20.81
C ILE A 26 -29.41 -11.98 -19.49
N ILE A 27 -28.49 -11.85 -18.54
CA ILE A 27 -28.57 -12.47 -17.21
C ILE A 27 -29.81 -11.93 -16.45
N SER A 28 -30.03 -10.61 -16.52
CA SER A 28 -31.21 -9.98 -15.89
C SER A 28 -32.50 -10.46 -16.48
N LEU A 29 -32.59 -10.61 -17.82
CA LEU A 29 -33.76 -11.13 -18.50
C LEU A 29 -34.04 -12.61 -18.11
N MET A 30 -33.01 -13.44 -18.07
CA MET A 30 -33.12 -14.82 -17.61
C MET A 30 -33.54 -14.90 -16.15
N GLY A 31 -33.00 -14.00 -15.30
CA GLY A 31 -33.40 -13.90 -13.89
C GLY A 31 -34.87 -13.54 -13.71
N MET A 32 -35.39 -12.58 -14.49
CA MET A 32 -36.82 -12.21 -14.50
C MET A 32 -37.70 -13.36 -14.96
N LEU A 33 -37.32 -14.08 -16.02
CA LEU A 33 -38.07 -15.24 -16.52
C LEU A 33 -38.13 -16.36 -15.47
N ALA A 34 -36.98 -16.71 -14.90
CA ALA A 34 -36.88 -17.70 -13.84
C ALA A 34 -37.69 -17.29 -12.58
N GLY A 35 -37.61 -16.03 -12.18
CA GLY A 35 -38.38 -15.47 -11.08
C GLY A 35 -39.90 -15.57 -11.32
N SER A 36 -40.36 -15.24 -12.53
CA SER A 36 -41.75 -15.35 -12.92
C SER A 36 -42.26 -16.80 -12.83
N LEU A 37 -41.47 -17.76 -13.30
CA LEU A 37 -41.79 -19.19 -13.19
C LEU A 37 -41.91 -19.67 -11.74
N VAL A 38 -40.97 -19.26 -10.89
CA VAL A 38 -40.97 -19.60 -9.45
C VAL A 38 -42.20 -19.02 -8.77
N VAL A 39 -42.50 -17.73 -8.99
CA VAL A 39 -43.65 -17.04 -8.38
C VAL A 39 -44.99 -17.68 -8.81
N SER A 40 -45.14 -18.13 -10.07
CA SER A 40 -46.36 -18.76 -10.58
C SER A 40 -46.67 -20.11 -9.90
N HIS A 41 -45.67 -20.78 -9.32
CA HIS A 41 -45.85 -22.09 -8.67
C HIS A 41 -45.94 -22.02 -7.13
N ILE A 42 -45.64 -20.87 -6.54
CA ILE A 42 -45.63 -20.68 -5.09
C ILE A 42 -46.89 -19.93 -4.63
N SER A 43 -47.84 -20.65 -4.05
CA SER A 43 -49.11 -20.09 -3.56
C SER A 43 -49.11 -19.79 -2.04
N SER A 44 -48.20 -20.36 -1.29
CA SER A 44 -48.10 -20.24 0.17
C SER A 44 -47.17 -19.11 0.60
N LYS A 45 -47.61 -18.24 1.53
CA LYS A 45 -46.77 -17.18 2.11
C LYS A 45 -45.47 -17.72 2.71
N MET A 46 -45.51 -18.85 3.42
CA MET A 46 -44.33 -19.46 4.02
C MET A 46 -43.34 -19.96 2.95
N ALA A 47 -43.85 -20.56 1.88
CA ALA A 47 -43.01 -21.01 0.76
C ALA A 47 -42.38 -19.83 0.01
N THR A 48 -43.08 -18.69 -0.14
CA THR A 48 -42.52 -17.47 -0.72
C THR A 48 -41.34 -16.92 0.11
N TRP A 49 -41.50 -16.85 1.44
CA TRP A 49 -40.42 -16.43 2.30
C TRP A 49 -39.21 -17.38 2.27
N ALA A 50 -39.48 -18.69 2.30
CA ALA A 50 -38.39 -19.68 2.21
C ALA A 50 -37.65 -19.60 0.88
N ALA A 51 -38.36 -19.46 -0.24
CA ALA A 51 -37.74 -19.25 -1.56
C ALA A 51 -36.94 -17.96 -1.64
N LEU A 52 -37.44 -16.84 -1.08
CA LEU A 52 -36.76 -15.58 -1.05
C LEU A 52 -35.42 -15.67 -0.28
N ILE A 53 -35.46 -16.23 0.95
CA ILE A 53 -34.27 -16.40 1.78
C ILE A 53 -33.26 -17.31 1.07
N PHE A 54 -33.70 -18.38 0.47
CA PHE A 54 -32.84 -19.31 -0.26
C PHE A 54 -32.14 -18.64 -1.47
N LEU A 55 -32.92 -17.93 -2.30
CA LEU A 55 -32.39 -17.20 -3.46
C LEU A 55 -31.41 -16.08 -3.05
N LEU A 56 -31.76 -15.35 -1.99
CA LEU A 56 -30.89 -14.32 -1.43
C LEU A 56 -29.56 -14.90 -0.91
N SER A 57 -29.62 -16.06 -0.25
CA SER A 57 -28.44 -16.77 0.23
C SER A 57 -27.55 -17.23 -0.92
N ILE A 58 -28.11 -17.77 -1.98
CA ILE A 58 -27.36 -18.14 -3.20
C ILE A 58 -26.74 -16.89 -3.84
N HIS A 59 -27.51 -15.82 -3.97
CA HIS A 59 -27.02 -14.57 -4.55
C HIS A 59 -25.84 -14.01 -3.75
N LEU A 60 -25.94 -13.94 -2.43
CA LEU A 60 -24.85 -13.50 -1.57
C LEU A 60 -23.62 -14.41 -1.66
N ALA A 61 -23.83 -15.72 -1.68
CA ALA A 61 -22.74 -16.68 -1.82
C ALA A 61 -22.04 -16.55 -3.18
N THR A 62 -22.80 -16.38 -4.26
CA THR A 62 -22.25 -16.21 -5.61
C THR A 62 -21.46 -14.91 -5.73
N ASN A 63 -22.00 -13.80 -5.22
CA ASN A 63 -21.30 -12.53 -5.19
C ASN A 63 -20.03 -12.60 -4.35
N TYR A 64 -20.09 -13.25 -3.20
CA TYR A 64 -18.91 -13.46 -2.37
C TYR A 64 -17.81 -14.25 -3.10
N LEU A 65 -18.18 -15.35 -3.79
CA LEU A 65 -17.25 -16.14 -4.58
C LEU A 65 -16.69 -15.36 -5.77
N ALA A 66 -17.53 -14.57 -6.46
CA ALA A 66 -17.11 -13.73 -7.58
C ALA A 66 -16.10 -12.66 -7.14
N VAL A 67 -16.36 -11.95 -6.03
CA VAL A 67 -15.42 -10.97 -5.46
C VAL A 67 -14.12 -11.65 -5.05
N ARG A 68 -14.20 -12.86 -4.48
CA ARG A 68 -13.01 -13.64 -4.12
C ARG A 68 -12.23 -14.19 -5.32
N ALA A 69 -12.85 -14.34 -6.47
CA ALA A 69 -12.15 -14.78 -7.69
C ALA A 69 -11.32 -13.65 -8.34
N VAL A 70 -11.63 -12.40 -8.02
CA VAL A 70 -10.89 -11.23 -8.55
C VAL A 70 -9.63 -10.98 -7.73
N CYS A 71 -8.51 -11.47 -8.22
CA CYS A 71 -7.21 -11.14 -7.66
C CYS A 71 -6.73 -9.79 -8.19
N MET A 72 -6.79 -8.75 -7.37
CA MET A 72 -6.31 -7.43 -7.74
C MET A 72 -4.77 -7.38 -7.70
N ARG A 73 -4.16 -6.87 -8.76
CA ARG A 73 -2.70 -6.73 -8.90
C ARG A 73 -2.17 -5.40 -8.39
N THR A 74 -3.04 -4.42 -8.14
CA THR A 74 -2.65 -3.11 -7.62
C THR A 74 -2.28 -3.19 -6.15
N VAL A 75 -1.25 -2.44 -5.76
CA VAL A 75 -0.74 -2.43 -4.39
C VAL A 75 -1.41 -1.31 -3.60
N ASN A 76 -2.41 -1.63 -2.80
CA ASN A 76 -3.00 -0.72 -1.81
C ASN A 76 -2.21 -0.77 -0.48
N ARG A 77 -2.56 0.07 0.49
CA ARG A 77 -1.87 0.20 1.79
C ARG A 77 -1.77 -1.14 2.54
N GLN A 78 -2.85 -1.90 2.60
CA GLN A 78 -2.86 -3.20 3.29
C GLN A 78 -1.96 -4.22 2.58
N ARG A 79 -2.03 -4.29 1.24
CA ARG A 79 -1.17 -5.19 0.43
C ARG A 79 0.28 -4.80 0.54
N ALA A 80 0.60 -3.50 0.47
CA ALA A 80 1.96 -3.00 0.67
C ALA A 80 2.51 -3.43 2.03
N ASN A 81 1.71 -3.29 3.10
CA ASN A 81 2.10 -3.74 4.42
C ASN A 81 2.39 -5.25 4.46
N LEU A 82 1.51 -6.08 3.88
CA LEU A 82 1.69 -7.54 3.84
C LEU A 82 2.92 -7.94 3.02
N VAL A 83 3.10 -7.32 1.84
CA VAL A 83 4.24 -7.59 0.95
C VAL A 83 5.56 -7.24 1.61
N PHE A 84 5.70 -6.01 2.10
CA PHE A 84 6.97 -5.55 2.67
C PHE A 84 7.27 -6.21 4.01
N SER A 85 6.24 -6.53 4.81
CA SER A 85 6.42 -7.29 6.05
C SER A 85 6.95 -8.70 5.76
N ASP A 86 6.41 -9.40 4.76
CA ASP A 86 6.88 -10.73 4.37
C ASP A 86 8.34 -10.68 3.85
N ILE A 87 8.69 -9.69 3.03
CA ILE A 87 10.05 -9.50 2.50
C ILE A 87 11.05 -9.26 3.63
N PHE A 88 10.73 -8.33 4.53
CA PHE A 88 11.63 -8.00 5.64
C PHE A 88 11.71 -9.10 6.70
N ASP A 89 10.70 -9.97 6.83
CA ASP A 89 10.74 -11.11 7.74
C ASP A 89 11.77 -12.13 7.29
N GLN A 90 11.75 -12.48 6.01
CA GLN A 90 12.72 -13.41 5.41
C GLN A 90 14.15 -12.86 5.49
N SER A 91 14.33 -11.57 5.27
CA SER A 91 15.65 -10.92 5.37
C SER A 91 16.21 -10.94 6.80
N SER A 92 15.34 -10.98 7.83
CA SER A 92 15.76 -11.02 9.23
C SER A 92 16.22 -12.42 9.68
N ASP A 93 15.61 -13.48 9.13
CA ASP A 93 15.94 -14.86 9.48
C ASP A 93 17.37 -15.27 9.04
N HIS A 94 17.93 -14.54 8.05
CA HIS A 94 19.31 -14.78 7.59
C HIS A 94 20.40 -14.07 8.42
N ASN A 95 20.09 -13.51 9.60
CA ASN A 95 21.05 -12.86 10.50
C ASN A 95 21.99 -11.85 9.82
N LEU A 96 21.56 -11.28 8.70
CA LEU A 96 22.34 -10.24 8.04
C LEU A 96 22.10 -8.94 8.76
N GLU A 97 23.10 -8.48 9.48
CA GLU A 97 23.14 -7.11 9.95
C GLU A 97 22.92 -6.19 8.74
N ILE A 98 21.89 -5.36 8.82
CA ILE A 98 21.53 -4.35 7.80
C ILE A 98 22.77 -3.55 7.36
N THR A 99 23.70 -3.33 8.30
CA THR A 99 24.99 -2.68 8.06
C THR A 99 25.89 -3.42 7.05
N GLN A 100 25.82 -4.78 7.00
CA GLN A 100 26.63 -5.55 6.04
C GLN A 100 26.04 -5.49 4.62
N LEU A 101 24.72 -5.41 4.50
CA LEU A 101 24.04 -5.18 3.19
C LEU A 101 24.40 -3.83 2.61
N LEU A 102 24.54 -2.80 3.45
CA LEU A 102 24.92 -1.44 3.03
C LEU A 102 26.37 -1.36 2.50
N LEU A 103 27.23 -2.28 2.90
CA LEU A 103 28.66 -2.24 2.57
C LEU A 103 29.05 -3.17 1.42
N ASN A 104 28.16 -4.07 0.95
CA ASN A 104 28.57 -5.09 -0.02
C ASN A 104 27.52 -5.31 -1.13
N GLU A 105 27.73 -4.67 -2.28
CA GLU A 105 26.92 -4.85 -3.50
C GLU A 105 26.85 -6.30 -3.99
N SER A 106 27.90 -7.10 -3.74
CA SER A 106 27.92 -8.52 -4.10
C SER A 106 26.92 -9.32 -3.26
N LEU A 107 26.84 -9.02 -1.98
CA LEU A 107 25.94 -9.67 -1.03
C LEU A 107 24.47 -9.34 -1.32
N LYS A 108 24.20 -8.11 -1.69
CA LYS A 108 22.87 -7.64 -2.12
C LYS A 108 22.37 -8.41 -3.34
N ARG A 109 23.22 -8.57 -4.38
CA ARG A 109 22.88 -9.32 -5.60
C ARG A 109 22.67 -10.81 -5.35
N GLU A 110 23.29 -11.37 -4.31
CA GLU A 110 23.17 -12.78 -3.96
C GLU A 110 21.91 -13.06 -3.12
N LEU A 111 21.54 -12.17 -2.22
CA LEU A 111 20.50 -12.41 -1.22
C LEU A 111 19.09 -11.97 -1.66
N LEU A 112 18.95 -10.84 -2.33
CA LEU A 112 17.63 -10.35 -2.77
C LEU A 112 16.91 -11.33 -3.70
N PRO A 113 17.56 -12.02 -4.66
CA PRO A 113 16.91 -13.02 -5.49
C PRO A 113 16.44 -14.28 -4.73
N GLN A 114 16.99 -14.54 -3.52
CA GLN A 114 16.60 -15.70 -2.69
C GLN A 114 15.35 -15.44 -1.84
N VAL A 115 14.90 -14.18 -1.75
CA VAL A 115 13.65 -13.82 -1.05
C VAL A 115 12.45 -14.35 -1.85
N ASP A 116 11.52 -15.06 -1.18
CA ASP A 116 10.24 -15.45 -1.80
C ASP A 116 9.30 -14.24 -1.86
N TYR A 117 9.28 -13.57 -3.00
CA TYR A 117 8.41 -12.42 -3.21
C TYR A 117 6.95 -12.86 -3.29
N PRO A 118 6.07 -12.38 -2.38
CA PRO A 118 4.69 -12.83 -2.35
C PRO A 118 3.91 -12.33 -3.57
N SER A 119 3.32 -13.29 -4.30
CA SER A 119 2.46 -12.96 -5.46
C SER A 119 1.12 -12.36 -5.00
N PRO A 120 0.40 -11.63 -5.90
CA PRO A 120 -0.92 -11.08 -5.59
C PRO A 120 -1.90 -12.10 -5.02
N GLY A 121 -1.88 -13.35 -5.53
CA GLY A 121 -2.73 -14.43 -5.04
C GLY A 121 -2.40 -14.89 -3.61
N LYS A 122 -1.11 -14.93 -3.25
CA LYS A 122 -0.68 -15.26 -1.87
C LYS A 122 -1.10 -14.17 -0.88
N VAL A 123 -0.93 -12.90 -1.26
CA VAL A 123 -1.28 -11.74 -0.42
C VAL A 123 -2.79 -11.62 -0.25
N TYR A 124 -3.56 -11.82 -1.31
CA TYR A 124 -5.01 -11.79 -1.28
C TYR A 124 -5.61 -12.72 -0.21
N LEU A 125 -5.03 -13.90 0.01
CA LEU A 125 -5.49 -14.84 1.04
C LEU A 125 -5.25 -14.34 2.48
N LYS A 126 -4.31 -13.40 2.66
CA LYS A 126 -3.96 -12.79 3.94
C LYS A 126 -4.71 -11.47 4.20
N GLU A 127 -5.38 -10.90 3.19
CA GLU A 127 -6.11 -9.64 3.31
C GLU A 127 -7.27 -9.74 4.30
N ARG A 128 -7.43 -8.70 5.10
CA ARG A 128 -8.54 -8.55 6.04
C ARG A 128 -9.60 -7.62 5.47
N VAL A 129 -10.85 -8.06 5.44
CA VAL A 129 -11.97 -7.26 4.88
C VAL A 129 -12.21 -5.96 5.65
N PHE A 130 -11.96 -5.96 6.97
CA PHE A 130 -12.20 -4.81 7.85
C PHE A 130 -10.90 -4.29 8.49
N GLU A 131 -9.81 -4.21 7.71
CA GLU A 131 -8.60 -3.58 8.21
C GLU A 131 -8.76 -2.05 8.26
N ARG A 132 -8.26 -1.43 9.34
CA ARG A 132 -8.23 0.02 9.43
C ARG A 132 -7.24 0.59 8.43
N ASP A 133 -7.62 1.70 7.79
CA ASP A 133 -6.75 2.36 6.82
C ASP A 133 -5.46 2.86 7.49
N GLY A 134 -4.35 2.62 6.83
CA GLY A 134 -3.04 3.08 7.30
C GLY A 134 -2.38 2.26 8.40
N VAL A 135 -2.96 1.16 8.85
CA VAL A 135 -2.34 0.31 9.89
C VAL A 135 -1.08 -0.37 9.37
N LEU A 136 0.01 -0.26 10.14
CA LEU A 136 1.21 -1.06 9.98
C LEU A 136 1.16 -2.24 10.93
N ARG A 137 1.23 -3.46 10.37
CA ARG A 137 1.22 -4.71 11.13
C ARG A 137 2.46 -5.53 10.86
N TRP A 138 2.87 -6.23 11.90
CA TRP A 138 3.91 -7.24 11.84
C TRP A 138 3.48 -8.48 12.63
N LYS A 139 3.49 -9.66 12.00
CA LYS A 139 3.08 -10.94 12.65
C LYS A 139 1.75 -10.85 13.43
N GLY A 140 0.84 -10.01 12.95
CA GLY A 140 -0.48 -9.80 13.56
C GLY A 140 -0.57 -8.66 14.56
N GLU A 141 0.55 -8.16 15.09
CA GLU A 141 0.60 -7.02 16.01
C GLU A 141 0.56 -5.69 15.27
N ILE A 142 -0.01 -4.68 15.89
CA ILE A 142 -0.03 -3.30 15.36
C ILE A 142 1.24 -2.60 15.83
N LEU A 143 2.09 -2.21 14.88
CA LEU A 143 3.29 -1.41 15.14
C LEU A 143 3.00 0.09 15.18
N GLY A 144 2.00 0.55 14.44
CA GLY A 144 1.63 1.95 14.32
C GLY A 144 0.71 2.21 13.14
N TRP A 145 0.65 3.47 12.74
CA TRP A 145 -0.13 3.92 11.58
C TRP A 145 0.77 4.66 10.60
N CYS A 146 0.43 4.62 9.32
CA CYS A 146 1.08 5.42 8.28
C CYS A 146 0.04 6.21 7.49
N GLN A 147 0.25 7.50 7.33
CA GLN A 147 -0.69 8.41 6.70
C GLN A 147 0.02 9.32 5.70
N PHE A 148 -0.62 9.53 4.54
CA PHE A 148 -0.22 10.58 3.61
C PHE A 148 -0.86 11.89 4.08
N VAL A 149 -0.02 12.89 4.34
CA VAL A 149 -0.41 14.16 4.98
C VAL A 149 0.16 15.35 4.22
N ASP A 150 -0.22 16.55 4.63
CA ASP A 150 0.41 17.79 4.18
C ASP A 150 1.67 18.12 5.04
N LEU A 151 2.52 18.99 4.50
CA LEU A 151 3.74 19.43 5.19
C LEU A 151 3.44 20.13 6.53
N GLN A 152 2.30 20.83 6.62
CA GLN A 152 1.91 21.52 7.86
C GLN A 152 1.70 20.54 9.02
N THR A 153 1.23 19.34 8.73
CA THR A 153 1.05 18.28 9.74
C THR A 153 2.40 17.83 10.30
N ILE A 154 3.41 17.64 9.46
CA ILE A 154 4.77 17.34 9.92
C ILE A 154 5.33 18.50 10.75
N LEU A 155 5.20 19.74 10.27
CA LEU A 155 5.69 20.92 11.01
C LEU A 155 5.03 21.07 12.37
N LYS A 156 3.74 20.74 12.51
CA LYS A 156 3.05 20.74 13.81
C LYS A 156 3.61 19.67 14.75
N SER A 157 3.93 18.48 14.24
CA SER A 157 4.57 17.41 15.03
C SER A 157 5.93 17.86 15.57
N PHE A 158 6.75 18.57 14.76
CA PHE A 158 8.01 19.18 15.22
C PHE A 158 7.81 20.28 16.27
N SER A 159 6.68 20.99 16.23
CA SER A 159 6.43 22.14 17.11
C SER A 159 5.82 21.76 18.46
N GLN A 160 5.47 20.50 18.68
CA GLN A 160 4.99 20.04 19.98
C GLN A 160 6.16 19.97 20.95
N PRO A 161 6.11 20.73 22.10
CA PRO A 161 7.19 20.66 23.06
C PRO A 161 7.18 19.30 23.75
N ASP A 162 8.23 18.53 23.54
CA ASP A 162 8.53 17.40 24.42
C ASP A 162 8.63 17.93 25.85
N SER A 163 7.79 17.41 26.72
CA SER A 163 7.67 17.82 28.14
C SER A 163 8.94 17.50 28.97
N SER A 164 10.00 17.01 28.35
CA SER A 164 11.24 16.58 29.04
C SER A 164 12.50 17.35 28.70
N THR A 165 12.53 18.12 27.61
CA THR A 165 13.72 18.92 27.28
C THR A 165 13.28 20.27 26.72
N GLY A 166 13.62 21.34 27.43
CA GLY A 166 13.45 22.72 26.96
C GLY A 166 14.29 22.99 25.70
N SER A 167 13.94 22.34 24.60
CA SER A 167 14.65 22.40 23.34
C SER A 167 14.35 23.72 22.63
N HIS A 168 15.37 24.52 22.45
CA HIS A 168 15.32 25.82 21.78
C HIS A 168 14.83 25.68 20.33
N SER A 169 14.02 26.59 19.86
CA SER A 169 13.47 26.71 18.48
C SER A 169 14.52 26.52 17.36
N GLY A 170 15.80 26.81 17.63
CA GLY A 170 16.91 26.62 16.69
C GLY A 170 17.27 25.15 16.43
N SER A 171 17.10 24.27 17.42
CA SER A 171 17.38 22.84 17.27
C SER A 171 16.36 22.14 16.36
N GLN A 172 15.08 22.49 16.50
CA GLN A 172 13.99 21.94 15.71
C GLN A 172 14.11 22.30 14.21
N LEU A 173 14.52 23.55 13.92
CA LEU A 173 14.74 23.98 12.54
C LEU A 173 15.93 23.25 11.90
N ALA A 174 17.01 23.02 12.65
CA ALA A 174 18.17 22.27 12.19
C ALA A 174 17.81 20.80 11.90
N GLU A 175 17.04 20.18 12.77
CA GLU A 175 16.56 18.80 12.61
C GLU A 175 15.62 18.65 11.40
N PHE A 176 14.71 19.60 11.21
CA PHE A 176 13.86 19.64 10.01
C PHE A 176 14.66 19.83 8.73
N THR A 177 15.70 20.67 8.75
CA THR A 177 16.59 20.87 7.60
C THR A 177 17.34 19.58 7.25
N LEU A 178 17.82 18.84 8.25
CA LEU A 178 18.46 17.54 8.08
C LEU A 178 17.46 16.52 7.48
N LEU A 179 16.21 16.53 7.94
CA LEU A 179 15.16 15.68 7.37
C LEU A 179 14.94 15.95 5.89
N LEU A 180 14.86 17.23 5.49
CA LEU A 180 14.72 17.61 4.08
C LEU A 180 15.92 17.15 3.24
N ASP A 181 17.14 17.24 3.79
CA ASP A 181 18.35 16.83 3.09
C ASP A 181 18.42 15.31 2.89
N ILE A 182 17.98 14.53 3.88
CA ILE A 182 17.89 13.05 3.78
C ILE A 182 16.99 12.62 2.61
N TYR A 183 15.84 13.28 2.43
CA TYR A 183 14.85 12.90 1.42
C TYR A 183 14.98 13.65 0.09
N LYS A 184 16.04 14.42 -0.09
CA LYS A 184 16.27 15.17 -1.32
C LYS A 184 16.38 14.24 -2.53
N GLY A 185 15.44 14.38 -3.47
CA GLY A 185 15.40 13.57 -4.70
C GLY A 185 14.68 12.23 -4.58
N LEU A 186 14.22 11.82 -3.39
CA LEU A 186 13.48 10.57 -3.21
C LEU A 186 11.99 10.70 -3.55
N GLY A 187 11.49 11.93 -3.70
CA GLY A 187 10.10 12.22 -4.07
C GLY A 187 9.11 12.13 -2.91
N TYR A 188 9.56 11.88 -1.70
CA TYR A 188 8.75 11.87 -0.48
C TYR A 188 9.56 12.31 0.74
N ILE A 189 8.87 12.65 1.82
CA ILE A 189 9.43 12.88 3.16
C ILE A 189 8.68 11.98 4.13
N LEU A 190 9.39 11.25 4.97
CA LEU A 190 8.83 10.42 6.04
C LEU A 190 9.26 10.97 7.40
N TRP A 191 8.30 11.15 8.30
CA TRP A 191 8.51 11.52 9.70
C TRP A 191 7.75 10.56 10.62
N TYR A 192 8.28 10.28 11.80
CA TYR A 192 7.59 9.49 12.82
C TYR A 192 7.17 10.37 14.00
N ASP A 193 5.86 10.47 14.19
CA ASP A 193 5.25 11.13 15.33
C ASP A 193 5.14 10.11 16.49
N GLU A 194 6.10 10.16 17.42
CA GLU A 194 6.17 9.23 18.54
C GLU A 194 4.93 9.25 19.45
N PRO A 195 4.38 10.44 19.87
CA PRO A 195 3.19 10.51 20.70
C PRO A 195 1.98 9.79 20.09
N GLN A 196 1.80 9.90 18.77
CA GLN A 196 0.68 9.30 18.06
C GLN A 196 1.00 7.92 17.49
N LYS A 197 2.25 7.45 17.59
CA LYS A 197 2.75 6.23 16.94
C LYS A 197 2.40 6.20 15.44
N THR A 198 2.56 7.33 14.77
CA THR A 198 2.10 7.53 13.39
C THR A 198 3.26 7.98 12.51
N PHE A 199 3.44 7.26 11.40
CA PHE A 199 4.35 7.63 10.33
C PHE A 199 3.62 8.61 9.40
N LEU A 200 4.16 9.80 9.22
CA LEU A 200 3.62 10.87 8.41
C LEU A 200 4.43 10.95 7.11
N VAL A 201 3.76 10.79 5.99
CA VAL A 201 4.37 10.82 4.65
C VAL A 201 3.86 12.02 3.88
N VAL A 202 4.78 12.84 3.36
CA VAL A 202 4.48 13.94 2.43
C VAL A 202 5.09 13.59 1.09
N LEU A 203 4.35 13.76 0.00
CA LEU A 203 4.82 13.47 -1.35
C LEU A 203 5.21 14.75 -2.09
N GLU A 204 6.24 14.67 -2.94
CA GLU A 204 6.65 15.76 -3.82
C GLU A 204 5.71 15.86 -5.04
N GLU A 205 5.57 17.07 -5.60
CA GLU A 205 4.77 17.30 -6.81
C GLU A 205 5.40 16.58 -8.02
N GLY A 206 4.56 15.90 -8.80
CA GLY A 206 5.01 15.13 -9.97
C GLY A 206 5.62 13.77 -9.65
N THR A 207 5.55 13.32 -8.41
CA THR A 207 6.09 12.03 -7.97
C THR A 207 5.32 10.86 -8.58
N GLU A 208 6.06 9.86 -9.06
CA GLU A 208 5.52 8.61 -9.58
C GLU A 208 4.91 7.74 -8.47
N PRO A 209 3.96 6.83 -8.81
CA PRO A 209 3.35 5.91 -7.84
C PRO A 209 4.37 5.08 -7.05
N VAL A 210 5.49 4.75 -7.68
CA VAL A 210 6.58 3.96 -7.07
C VAL A 210 7.16 4.65 -5.83
N ALA A 211 7.28 5.98 -5.80
CA ALA A 211 7.76 6.68 -4.62
C ALA A 211 6.79 6.60 -3.42
N GLN A 212 5.49 6.46 -3.67
CA GLN A 212 4.52 6.17 -2.60
C GLN A 212 4.80 4.80 -1.97
N LEU A 213 5.16 3.82 -2.79
CA LEU A 213 5.53 2.48 -2.33
C LEU A 213 6.86 2.50 -1.57
N SER A 214 7.85 3.28 -2.03
CA SER A 214 9.13 3.47 -1.33
C SER A 214 8.92 4.12 0.04
N ALA A 215 8.06 5.14 0.13
CA ALA A 215 7.69 5.77 1.39
C ALA A 215 7.03 4.78 2.36
N TRP A 216 6.11 3.94 1.85
CA TRP A 216 5.46 2.91 2.65
C TRP A 216 6.43 1.83 3.10
N MET A 217 7.31 1.38 2.22
CA MET A 217 8.37 0.41 2.53
C MET A 217 9.30 0.94 3.62
N SER A 218 9.67 2.23 3.55
CA SER A 218 10.44 2.91 4.59
C SER A 218 9.70 2.96 5.93
N ALA A 219 8.39 3.26 5.92
CA ALA A 219 7.59 3.27 7.13
C ALA A 219 7.49 1.88 7.78
N VAL A 220 7.28 0.82 6.99
CA VAL A 220 7.27 -0.57 7.49
C VAL A 220 8.62 -0.97 8.06
N HIS A 221 9.71 -0.63 7.37
CA HIS A 221 11.06 -0.92 7.82
C HIS A 221 11.38 -0.19 9.14
N LEU A 222 11.12 1.12 9.21
CA LEU A 222 11.35 1.90 10.41
C LEU A 222 10.46 1.45 11.58
N ALA A 223 9.21 1.08 11.32
CA ALA A 223 8.31 0.54 12.33
C ALA A 223 8.81 -0.78 12.92
N LYS A 224 9.40 -1.65 12.08
CA LYS A 224 9.91 -2.95 12.53
C LYS A 224 11.24 -2.86 13.23
N PHE A 225 12.21 -2.19 12.61
CA PHE A 225 13.58 -2.20 13.08
C PHE A 225 13.90 -1.01 13.99
N GLY A 226 13.06 0.04 13.96
CA GLY A 226 13.11 1.18 14.85
C GLY A 226 14.51 1.80 14.98
N ARG A 227 14.85 2.15 16.19
CA ARG A 227 16.21 2.54 16.58
C ARG A 227 17.05 1.28 16.81
N ALA A 228 18.20 1.19 16.15
CA ALA A 228 19.04 0.00 16.20
C ALA A 228 19.78 -0.16 17.54
N SER A 229 19.98 0.95 18.27
CA SER A 229 20.71 0.96 19.57
C SER A 229 20.06 1.93 20.55
N GLU A 230 20.26 1.66 21.86
CA GLU A 230 19.96 2.64 22.91
C GLU A 230 20.84 3.87 22.72
N GLY A 231 20.21 5.03 22.46
CA GLY A 231 20.89 6.30 22.20
C GLY A 231 20.91 6.76 20.74
N GLU A 232 20.51 5.94 19.77
CA GLU A 232 20.32 6.39 18.38
C GLU A 232 19.18 7.40 18.32
N SER A 233 19.43 8.58 17.72
CA SER A 233 18.40 9.58 17.50
C SER A 233 17.39 9.12 16.44
N LEU A 234 16.15 9.63 16.48
CA LEU A 234 15.14 9.33 15.49
C LEU A 234 15.60 9.70 14.07
N ILE A 235 16.29 10.85 13.93
CA ILE A 235 16.77 11.32 12.63
C ILE A 235 17.87 10.39 12.05
N GLU A 236 18.70 9.80 12.89
CA GLU A 236 19.69 8.81 12.47
C GLU A 236 19.03 7.50 12.02
N ALA A 237 18.03 7.03 12.74
CA ALA A 237 17.23 5.86 12.35
C ALA A 237 16.50 6.09 11.01
N ILE A 238 15.94 7.29 10.81
CA ILE A 238 15.32 7.70 9.55
C ILE A 238 16.35 7.73 8.42
N LYS A 239 17.52 8.34 8.64
CA LYS A 239 18.59 8.40 7.64
C LYS A 239 19.07 7.01 7.23
N ARG A 240 19.32 6.15 8.20
CA ARG A 240 19.73 4.76 7.97
C ARG A 240 18.67 4.00 7.14
N THR A 241 17.39 4.17 7.49
CA THR A 241 16.28 3.56 6.76
C THR A 241 16.20 4.08 5.33
N ALA A 242 16.29 5.40 5.12
CA ALA A 242 16.22 6.01 3.79
C ALA A 242 17.32 5.48 2.87
N VAL A 243 18.58 5.46 3.35
CA VAL A 243 19.72 4.92 2.59
C VAL A 243 19.53 3.44 2.25
N TYR A 244 19.07 2.64 3.22
CA TYR A 244 18.83 1.22 3.01
C TYR A 244 17.76 0.98 1.94
N ILE A 245 16.61 1.66 2.04
CA ILE A 245 15.51 1.51 1.08
C ILE A 245 15.91 1.98 -0.32
N GLU A 246 16.63 3.10 -0.43
CA GLU A 246 17.14 3.61 -1.70
C GLU A 246 17.99 2.55 -2.43
N GLN A 247 18.80 1.80 -1.69
CA GLN A 247 19.66 0.77 -2.26
C GLN A 247 18.92 -0.47 -2.75
N ILE A 248 17.84 -0.89 -2.07
CA ILE A 248 17.16 -2.15 -2.38
C ILE A 248 15.89 -1.99 -3.23
N GLN A 249 15.28 -0.79 -3.26
CA GLN A 249 13.95 -0.59 -3.81
C GLN A 249 13.84 -1.00 -5.29
N GLU A 250 14.81 -0.68 -6.13
CA GLU A 250 14.77 -1.00 -7.56
C GLU A 250 14.67 -2.50 -7.79
N GLU A 251 15.47 -3.27 -7.09
CA GLU A 251 15.50 -4.72 -7.24
C GLU A 251 14.25 -5.37 -6.64
N VAL A 252 13.80 -4.91 -5.48
CA VAL A 252 12.53 -5.33 -4.87
C VAL A 252 11.36 -5.07 -5.84
N PHE A 253 11.28 -3.88 -6.42
CA PHE A 253 10.21 -3.55 -7.37
C PHE A 253 10.31 -4.33 -8.67
N LEU A 254 11.51 -4.62 -9.15
CA LEU A 254 11.71 -5.49 -10.30
C LEU A 254 11.12 -6.89 -10.05
N HIS A 255 11.44 -7.51 -8.92
CA HIS A 255 10.91 -8.82 -8.55
C HIS A 255 9.40 -8.81 -8.31
N LEU A 256 8.85 -7.76 -7.68
CA LEU A 256 7.41 -7.60 -7.50
C LEU A 256 6.67 -7.53 -8.84
N ARG A 257 7.20 -6.81 -9.85
CA ARG A 257 6.65 -6.81 -11.21
C ARG A 257 6.70 -8.21 -11.84
N GLN A 258 7.79 -8.95 -11.65
CA GLN A 258 7.94 -10.32 -12.19
C GLN A 258 6.91 -11.29 -11.61
N VAL A 259 6.57 -11.17 -10.32
CA VAL A 259 5.53 -12.01 -9.70
C VAL A 259 4.10 -11.50 -9.95
N GLY A 260 3.95 -10.43 -10.75
CA GLY A 260 2.68 -9.97 -11.31
C GLY A 260 2.02 -8.77 -10.63
N TRP A 261 2.73 -8.01 -9.77
CA TRP A 261 2.21 -6.77 -9.22
C TRP A 261 2.23 -5.63 -10.24
N ASP A 262 1.17 -4.82 -10.21
CA ASP A 262 1.09 -3.53 -10.91
C ASP A 262 1.52 -2.41 -9.94
N LEU A 263 2.69 -1.85 -10.17
CA LEU A 263 3.28 -0.79 -9.37
C LEU A 263 3.09 0.61 -10.00
N GLU A 264 2.56 0.66 -11.22
CA GLU A 264 2.37 1.91 -11.96
C GLU A 264 1.03 2.58 -11.63
N THR A 265 0.07 1.81 -11.11
CA THR A 265 -1.23 2.33 -10.71
C THR A 265 -1.17 2.88 -9.29
N ALA A 266 -1.37 4.20 -9.13
CA ALA A 266 -1.43 4.85 -7.83
C ALA A 266 -2.68 4.40 -7.05
N SER A 267 -2.51 3.55 -6.04
CA SER A 267 -3.60 3.02 -5.21
C SER A 267 -3.34 3.17 -3.70
N MET A 268 -2.28 3.90 -3.34
CA MET A 268 -1.89 4.16 -1.94
C MET A 268 -2.60 5.37 -1.35
N GLU A 269 -2.86 6.39 -2.14
CA GLU A 269 -3.61 7.58 -1.70
C GLU A 269 -5.11 7.39 -1.92
N THR A 270 -5.88 7.60 -0.87
CA THR A 270 -7.35 7.60 -0.93
C THR A 270 -7.93 8.98 -1.19
N ARG A 271 -7.11 10.03 -1.06
CA ARG A 271 -7.46 11.42 -1.32
C ARG A 271 -6.28 12.11 -2.00
N SER A 272 -6.55 13.05 -2.90
CA SER A 272 -5.49 13.91 -3.44
C SER A 272 -4.95 14.78 -2.29
N GLY A 273 -3.74 14.45 -1.83
CA GLY A 273 -3.03 15.20 -0.81
C GLY A 273 -2.38 16.46 -1.38
N THR A 274 -2.02 17.38 -0.49
CA THR A 274 -1.19 18.53 -0.84
C THR A 274 0.23 18.03 -1.13
N ARG A 275 0.75 18.37 -2.32
CA ARG A 275 2.11 18.06 -2.74
C ARG A 275 3.06 19.19 -2.34
N ILE A 276 4.31 18.84 -2.07
CA ILE A 276 5.37 19.82 -1.89
C ILE A 276 6.17 19.98 -3.18
N ARG A 277 6.69 21.17 -3.42
CA ARG A 277 7.66 21.42 -4.48
C ARG A 277 8.98 21.80 -3.86
N MET A 278 9.97 20.92 -3.96
CA MET A 278 11.35 21.26 -3.57
C MET A 278 11.99 22.10 -4.68
N LYS A 279 12.52 23.26 -4.30
CA LYS A 279 13.25 24.12 -5.24
C LYS A 279 14.59 23.45 -5.56
N LYS A 280 14.80 23.11 -6.84
CA LYS A 280 16.13 22.69 -7.31
C LYS A 280 17.06 23.89 -7.18
N SER A 281 18.04 23.79 -6.31
CA SER A 281 19.12 24.79 -6.17
C SER A 281 20.12 24.62 -7.30
#